data_ac53bf1d6be423ac6a3e17cc507afa57
#
_entry.id   ac53bf1d6be423ac6a3e17cc507afa57
#
_cell.length_a   1.000
_cell.length_b   1.000
_cell.length_c   1.000
_cell.angle_alpha   90.00
_cell.angle_beta   90.00
_cell.angle_gamma   90.00
#
_symmetry.space_group_name_H-M   'P 1'
#
loop_
_entity.id
_entity.type
_entity.pdbx_description
1 polymer ?
#
loop_
_entity_poly.entity_id
_entity_poly.type
_entity_poly.pdbx_seq_one_letter_code
_entity_poly.pdbx_strand_id
1 'polypeptide(L)'
;LRVLAHMSQDPALIDAFNRGEDIHRATAANVLGVPESEITIEERSRAKAVNFGVIYGMSSFGLSSELGITRKEADDYINTYFSKHAAVKDFMDSQVEFCRENGYVTTIMGRKRYVKEIKASAYMVRQLGERLAMNTPIQGSAADIIKLAMVKVYNAIKERGLKSGLILQV
;
A
#
# COMPACT_ATOMS: atom_id res chain seq x y z
N LEU A 1 4.58 -0.65 1.28
CA LEU A 1 5.02 0.45 0.40
C LEU A 1 6.03 -0.02 -0.66
N ARG A 2 7.07 -0.81 -0.34
CA ARG A 2 8.05 -1.31 -1.34
C ARG A 2 7.38 -2.14 -2.45
N VAL A 3 6.42 -3.00 -2.11
CA VAL A 3 5.65 -3.76 -3.11
C VAL A 3 4.81 -2.82 -3.97
N LEU A 4 4.19 -1.80 -3.37
CA LEU A 4 3.46 -0.76 -4.11
C LEU A 4 4.37 -0.01 -5.08
N ALA A 5 5.53 0.46 -4.62
CA ALA A 5 6.52 1.15 -5.47
C ALA A 5 6.92 0.29 -6.68
N HIS A 6 7.16 -1.02 -6.43
CA HIS A 6 7.51 -1.95 -7.49
C HIS A 6 6.36 -2.19 -8.49
N MET A 7 5.13 -2.39 -8.00
CA MET A 7 3.99 -2.68 -8.87
C MET A 7 3.48 -1.46 -9.63
N SER A 8 3.51 -0.28 -9.01
CA SER A 8 3.10 0.98 -9.66
C SER A 8 4.19 1.58 -10.55
N GLN A 9 5.44 1.15 -10.39
CA GLN A 9 6.61 1.74 -11.05
C GLN A 9 6.72 3.26 -10.80
N ASP A 10 6.23 3.72 -9.63
CA ASP A 10 6.32 5.13 -9.26
C ASP A 10 7.78 5.55 -9.05
N PRO A 11 8.30 6.47 -9.86
CA PRO A 11 9.71 6.81 -9.83
C PRO A 11 10.12 7.48 -8.52
N ALA A 12 9.25 8.28 -7.93
CA ALA A 12 9.54 8.99 -6.68
C ALA A 12 9.66 8.01 -5.50
N LEU A 13 8.76 7.02 -5.42
CA LEU A 13 8.83 5.98 -4.39
C LEU A 13 10.05 5.08 -4.59
N ILE A 14 10.33 4.65 -5.83
CA ILE A 14 11.48 3.79 -6.14
C ILE A 14 12.77 4.49 -5.76
N ASP A 15 12.93 5.76 -6.15
CA ASP A 15 14.12 6.54 -5.88
C ASP A 15 14.33 6.77 -4.37
N ALA A 16 13.28 7.14 -3.65
CA ALA A 16 13.34 7.29 -2.20
C ALA A 16 13.73 5.98 -1.48
N PHE A 17 13.19 4.83 -1.90
CA PHE A 17 13.60 3.54 -1.36
C PHE A 17 15.05 3.17 -1.68
N ASN A 18 15.53 3.49 -2.88
CA ASN A 18 16.91 3.22 -3.28
C ASN A 18 17.91 4.09 -2.50
N ARG A 19 17.53 5.31 -2.15
CA ARG A 19 18.32 6.20 -1.28
C ARG A 19 18.22 5.84 0.22
N GLY A 20 17.37 4.89 0.59
CA GLY A 20 17.16 4.50 1.99
C GLY A 20 16.40 5.54 2.82
N GLU A 21 15.62 6.40 2.17
CA GLU A 21 14.86 7.46 2.82
C GLU A 21 13.70 6.92 3.67
N ASP A 22 13.35 7.68 4.70
CA ASP A 22 12.15 7.43 5.49
C ASP A 22 10.92 7.98 4.75
N ILE A 23 10.24 7.12 3.99
CA ILE A 23 9.07 7.48 3.16
C ILE A 23 8.00 8.23 3.95
N HIS A 24 7.81 7.92 5.23
CA HIS A 24 6.78 8.59 6.04
C HIS A 24 7.23 10.01 6.40
N ARG A 25 8.51 10.20 6.66
CA ARG A 25 9.09 11.52 6.90
C ARG A 25 9.08 12.36 5.63
N ALA A 26 9.50 11.78 4.51
CA ALA A 26 9.45 12.42 3.20
C ALA A 26 8.02 12.84 2.81
N THR A 27 7.03 11.97 3.06
CA THR A 27 5.61 12.32 2.82
C THR A 27 5.16 13.48 3.69
N ALA A 28 5.50 13.49 4.99
CA ALA A 28 5.17 14.60 5.88
C ALA A 28 5.78 15.91 5.40
N ALA A 29 7.07 15.91 5.09
CA ALA A 29 7.79 17.07 4.56
C ALA A 29 7.15 17.63 3.29
N ASN A 30 6.80 16.74 2.38
CA ASN A 30 6.15 17.08 1.12
C ASN A 30 4.77 17.71 1.29
N VAL A 31 3.98 17.21 2.24
CA VAL A 31 2.62 17.71 2.49
C VAL A 31 2.65 19.03 3.24
N LEU A 32 3.53 19.15 4.23
CA LEU A 32 3.64 20.36 5.06
C LEU A 32 4.48 21.46 4.38
N GLY A 33 5.24 21.13 3.33
CA GLY A 33 6.10 22.09 2.63
C GLY A 33 7.32 22.52 3.44
N VAL A 34 7.81 21.65 4.36
CA VAL A 34 8.98 21.93 5.22
C VAL A 34 10.07 20.88 4.98
N PRO A 35 11.34 21.17 5.35
CA PRO A 35 12.44 20.20 5.26
C PRO A 35 12.17 18.96 6.14
N GLU A 36 12.67 17.80 5.72
CA GLU A 36 12.53 16.56 6.49
C GLU A 36 13.12 16.62 7.90
N SER A 37 14.17 17.44 8.09
CA SER A 37 14.81 17.67 9.39
C SER A 37 13.90 18.31 10.43
N GLU A 38 12.88 19.04 9.98
CA GLU A 38 11.90 19.73 10.84
C GLU A 38 10.68 18.86 11.18
N ILE A 39 10.52 17.70 10.51
CA ILE A 39 9.39 16.81 10.75
C ILE A 39 9.49 16.16 12.14
N THR A 40 8.48 16.40 12.94
CA THR A 40 8.30 15.78 14.25
C THR A 40 7.90 14.31 14.16
N ILE A 41 8.03 13.57 15.26
CA ILE A 41 7.60 12.17 15.35
C ILE A 41 6.09 12.05 15.11
N GLU A 42 5.31 13.03 15.58
CA GLU A 42 3.86 13.05 15.43
C GLU A 42 3.45 13.25 13.96
N GLU A 43 4.04 14.23 13.28
CA GLU A 43 3.79 14.49 11.85
C GLU A 43 4.19 13.30 10.98
N ARG A 44 5.33 12.68 11.27
CA ARG A 44 5.73 11.42 10.64
C ARG A 44 4.71 10.30 10.87
N SER A 45 4.16 10.20 12.08
CA SER A 45 3.12 9.20 12.41
C SER A 45 1.82 9.46 11.65
N ARG A 46 1.40 10.72 11.53
CA ARG A 46 0.25 11.13 10.71
C ARG A 46 0.48 10.78 9.23
N ALA A 47 1.64 11.11 8.68
CA ALA A 47 1.98 10.76 7.30
C ALA A 47 2.03 9.23 7.08
N LYS A 48 2.43 8.45 8.09
CA LYS A 48 2.32 6.98 8.04
C LYS A 48 0.88 6.53 7.89
N ALA A 49 -0.06 7.10 8.65
CA ALA A 49 -1.48 6.80 8.52
C ALA A 49 -2.03 7.18 7.13
N VAL A 50 -1.61 8.33 6.58
CA VAL A 50 -1.96 8.74 5.21
C VAL A 50 -1.44 7.73 4.19
N ASN A 51 -0.15 7.39 4.24
CA ASN A 51 0.47 6.45 3.31
C ASN A 51 -0.23 5.09 3.31
N PHE A 52 -0.62 4.58 4.48
CA PHE A 52 -1.39 3.34 4.57
C PHE A 52 -2.86 3.54 4.17
N GLY A 53 -3.48 4.64 4.58
CA GLY A 53 -4.86 4.96 4.23
C GLY A 53 -5.07 5.03 2.72
N VAL A 54 -4.17 5.69 1.99
CA VAL A 54 -4.20 5.74 0.54
C VAL A 54 -4.13 4.34 -0.08
N ILE A 55 -3.18 3.50 0.36
CA ILE A 55 -3.03 2.12 -0.14
C ILE A 55 -4.30 1.29 0.12
N TYR A 56 -4.96 1.52 1.25
CA TYR A 56 -6.19 0.82 1.61
C TYR A 56 -7.45 1.43 0.96
N GLY A 57 -7.30 2.42 0.07
CA GLY A 57 -8.42 3.10 -0.57
C GLY A 57 -9.32 3.81 0.45
N MET A 58 -8.73 4.37 1.51
CA MET A 58 -9.45 5.11 2.52
C MET A 58 -10.00 6.40 1.91
N SER A 59 -11.26 6.71 2.20
CA SER A 59 -11.86 7.98 1.80
C SER A 59 -11.37 9.13 2.69
N SER A 60 -11.52 10.37 2.23
CA SER A 60 -11.25 11.56 3.05
C SER A 60 -12.03 11.58 4.36
N PHE A 61 -13.24 11.01 4.37
CA PHE A 61 -14.01 10.84 5.61
C PHE A 61 -13.32 9.88 6.59
N GLY A 62 -12.84 8.73 6.11
CA GLY A 62 -12.09 7.77 6.95
C GLY A 62 -10.81 8.39 7.48
N LEU A 63 -10.03 9.04 6.60
CA LEU A 63 -8.78 9.68 6.97
C LEU A 63 -8.98 10.84 7.97
N SER A 64 -10.00 11.67 7.78
CA SER A 64 -10.32 12.76 8.71
C SER A 64 -10.68 12.26 10.10
N SER A 65 -11.43 11.16 10.18
CA SER A 65 -11.79 10.52 11.45
C SER A 65 -10.58 9.92 12.17
N GLU A 66 -9.66 9.28 11.42
CA GLU A 66 -8.47 8.64 11.98
C GLU A 66 -7.44 9.66 12.50
N LEU A 67 -7.27 10.76 11.78
CA LEU A 67 -6.28 11.80 12.11
C LEU A 67 -6.82 12.91 13.00
N GLY A 68 -8.15 12.97 13.23
CA GLY A 68 -8.77 14.07 13.96
C GLY A 68 -8.67 15.43 13.24
N ILE A 69 -8.64 15.43 11.91
CA ILE A 69 -8.57 16.62 11.05
C ILE A 69 -9.89 16.84 10.31
N THR A 70 -10.04 18.00 9.69
CA THR A 70 -11.20 18.27 8.86
C THR A 70 -11.22 17.42 7.60
N ARG A 71 -12.39 17.19 7.03
CA ARG A 71 -12.52 16.48 5.76
C ARG A 71 -11.78 17.17 4.61
N LYS A 72 -11.76 18.52 4.62
CA LYS A 72 -11.05 19.29 3.63
C LYS A 72 -9.53 19.05 3.71
N GLU A 73 -8.97 19.10 4.91
CA GLU A 73 -7.55 18.77 5.12
C GLU A 73 -7.23 17.35 4.67
N ALA A 74 -8.11 16.38 4.96
CA ALA A 74 -7.92 15.00 4.49
C ALA A 74 -7.96 14.89 2.95
N ASP A 75 -8.87 15.61 2.28
CA ASP A 75 -8.92 15.70 0.82
C ASP A 75 -7.64 16.32 0.25
N ASP A 76 -7.17 17.42 0.84
CA ASP A 76 -5.94 18.10 0.43
C ASP A 76 -4.71 17.18 0.60
N TYR A 77 -4.64 16.40 1.67
CA TYR A 77 -3.60 15.37 1.88
C TYR A 77 -3.61 14.31 0.79
N ILE A 78 -4.77 13.73 0.50
CA ILE A 78 -4.91 12.68 -0.53
C ILE A 78 -4.54 13.24 -1.90
N ASN A 79 -5.03 14.43 -2.25
CA ASN A 79 -4.73 15.08 -3.52
C ASN A 79 -3.25 15.40 -3.66
N THR A 80 -2.61 15.94 -2.61
CA THR A 80 -1.17 16.21 -2.59
C THR A 80 -0.35 14.93 -2.74
N TYR A 81 -0.75 13.86 -2.06
CA TYR A 81 -0.10 12.56 -2.20
C TYR A 81 -0.14 12.07 -3.66
N PHE A 82 -1.32 12.02 -4.28
CA PHE A 82 -1.47 11.56 -5.65
C PHE A 82 -0.88 12.49 -6.70
N SER A 83 -0.79 13.80 -6.44
CA SER A 83 -0.08 14.71 -7.35
C SER A 83 1.41 14.41 -7.44
N LYS A 84 2.01 13.88 -6.36
CA LYS A 84 3.42 13.48 -6.31
C LYS A 84 3.67 12.04 -6.71
N HIS A 85 2.67 11.19 -6.57
CA HIS A 85 2.71 9.77 -6.85
C HIS A 85 1.63 9.38 -7.87
N ALA A 86 1.66 10.05 -9.04
CA ALA A 86 0.66 9.83 -10.07
C ALA A 86 0.61 8.38 -10.55
N ALA A 87 1.76 7.72 -10.70
CA ALA A 87 1.83 6.33 -11.10
C ALA A 87 1.19 5.36 -10.08
N VAL A 88 1.19 5.73 -8.79
CA VAL A 88 0.44 4.97 -7.77
C VAL A 88 -1.06 5.07 -8.03
N LYS A 89 -1.55 6.27 -8.34
CA LYS A 89 -2.97 6.47 -8.65
C LYS A 89 -3.39 5.69 -9.89
N ASP A 90 -2.63 5.82 -10.96
CA ASP A 90 -2.88 5.12 -12.22
C ASP A 90 -2.89 3.59 -12.04
N PHE A 91 -1.95 3.08 -11.25
CA PHE A 91 -1.92 1.66 -10.88
C PHE A 91 -3.20 1.24 -10.13
N MET A 92 -3.62 1.99 -9.11
CA MET A 92 -4.81 1.67 -8.34
C MET A 92 -6.07 1.70 -9.20
N ASP A 93 -6.24 2.73 -10.02
CA ASP A 93 -7.38 2.87 -10.93
C ASP A 93 -7.41 1.71 -11.94
N SER A 94 -6.26 1.34 -12.50
CA SER A 94 -6.14 0.19 -13.42
C SER A 94 -6.53 -1.14 -12.78
N GLN A 95 -6.22 -1.35 -11.49
CA GLN A 95 -6.62 -2.57 -10.78
C GLN A 95 -8.14 -2.64 -10.58
N VAL A 96 -8.78 -1.50 -10.32
CA VAL A 96 -10.25 -1.42 -10.20
C VAL A 96 -10.91 -1.71 -11.55
N GLU A 97 -10.42 -1.12 -12.64
CA GLU A 97 -10.95 -1.37 -13.99
C GLU A 97 -10.77 -2.82 -14.40
N PHE A 98 -9.56 -3.37 -14.25
CA PHE A 98 -9.28 -4.77 -14.51
C PHE A 98 -10.22 -5.70 -13.72
N CYS A 99 -10.45 -5.38 -12.45
CA CYS A 99 -11.35 -6.14 -11.59
C CYS A 99 -12.81 -6.07 -12.06
N ARG A 100 -13.28 -4.90 -12.52
CA ARG A 100 -14.64 -4.73 -13.07
C ARG A 100 -14.87 -5.58 -14.31
N GLU A 101 -13.88 -5.65 -15.19
CA GLU A 101 -13.95 -6.44 -16.42
C GLU A 101 -13.88 -7.94 -16.12
N ASN A 102 -12.89 -8.36 -15.34
CA ASN A 102 -12.51 -9.77 -15.17
C ASN A 102 -13.13 -10.44 -13.94
N GLY A 103 -13.60 -9.69 -12.95
CA GLY A 103 -14.17 -10.19 -11.70
C GLY A 103 -13.13 -10.68 -10.68
N TYR A 104 -11.84 -10.48 -10.93
CA TYR A 104 -10.75 -10.84 -10.03
C TYR A 104 -9.56 -9.88 -10.19
N VAL A 105 -8.65 -9.93 -9.23
CA VAL A 105 -7.31 -9.32 -9.31
C VAL A 105 -6.23 -10.37 -9.06
N THR A 106 -4.98 -10.04 -9.38
CA THR A 106 -3.85 -10.97 -9.25
C THR A 106 -2.73 -10.40 -8.41
N THR A 107 -2.00 -11.27 -7.73
CA THR A 107 -0.72 -10.94 -7.13
C THR A 107 0.40 -10.94 -8.18
N ILE A 108 1.59 -10.46 -7.80
CA ILE A 108 2.79 -10.50 -8.65
C ILE A 108 3.16 -11.93 -9.09
N MET A 109 2.73 -12.95 -8.33
CA MET A 109 2.94 -14.36 -8.66
C MET A 109 1.74 -15.02 -9.36
N GLY A 110 0.79 -14.20 -9.85
CA GLY A 110 -0.36 -14.67 -10.62
C GLY A 110 -1.47 -15.32 -9.78
N ARG A 111 -1.41 -15.29 -8.45
CA ARG A 111 -2.47 -15.83 -7.60
C ARG A 111 -3.71 -14.95 -7.70
N LYS A 112 -4.83 -15.53 -8.10
CA LYS A 112 -6.10 -14.84 -8.31
C LYS A 112 -6.90 -14.70 -7.02
N ARG A 113 -7.53 -13.53 -6.84
CA ARG A 113 -8.60 -13.29 -5.88
C ARG A 113 -9.84 -12.82 -6.61
N TYR A 114 -10.91 -13.58 -6.55
CA TYR A 114 -12.21 -13.17 -7.07
C TYR A 114 -12.85 -12.15 -6.14
N VAL A 115 -13.40 -11.07 -6.72
CA VAL A 115 -14.02 -9.95 -6.01
C VAL A 115 -15.45 -9.80 -6.52
N LYS A 116 -16.37 -10.51 -5.91
CA LYS A 116 -17.79 -10.48 -6.32
C LYS A 116 -18.44 -9.12 -6.05
N GLU A 117 -17.97 -8.44 -5.02
CA GLU A 117 -18.43 -7.15 -4.54
C GLU A 117 -18.29 -6.04 -5.58
N ILE A 118 -17.35 -6.15 -6.53
CA ILE A 118 -17.08 -5.12 -7.54
C ILE A 118 -18.29 -4.84 -8.46
N LYS A 119 -19.14 -5.83 -8.66
CA LYS A 119 -20.33 -5.77 -9.51
C LYS A 119 -21.64 -5.57 -8.73
N ALA A 120 -21.55 -5.32 -7.42
CA ALA A 120 -22.74 -5.16 -6.58
C ALA A 120 -23.51 -3.88 -6.94
N SER A 121 -24.83 -3.94 -6.94
CA SER A 121 -25.73 -2.79 -7.13
C SER A 121 -25.65 -1.82 -5.93
N ALA A 122 -25.54 -2.37 -4.72
CA ALA A 122 -25.42 -1.59 -3.50
C ALA A 122 -24.09 -0.83 -3.47
N TYR A 123 -24.15 0.50 -3.35
CA TYR A 123 -22.99 1.40 -3.38
C TYR A 123 -21.91 1.00 -2.37
N MET A 124 -22.28 0.77 -1.10
CA MET A 124 -21.32 0.43 -0.05
C MET A 124 -20.59 -0.90 -0.30
N VAL A 125 -21.28 -1.88 -0.89
CA VAL A 125 -20.68 -3.18 -1.25
C VAL A 125 -19.73 -3.01 -2.44
N ARG A 126 -20.11 -2.22 -3.42
CA ARG A 126 -19.24 -1.90 -4.57
C ARG A 126 -17.97 -1.16 -4.13
N GLN A 127 -18.08 -0.18 -3.22
CA GLN A 127 -16.93 0.51 -2.63
C GLN A 127 -15.98 -0.45 -1.88
N LEU A 128 -16.54 -1.44 -1.20
CA LEU A 128 -15.73 -2.52 -0.61
C LEU A 128 -14.99 -3.29 -1.70
N GLY A 129 -15.68 -3.63 -2.80
CA GLY A 129 -15.06 -4.31 -3.96
C GLY A 129 -13.90 -3.52 -4.56
N GLU A 130 -14.04 -2.21 -4.72
CA GLU A 130 -12.97 -1.32 -5.22
C GLU A 130 -11.75 -1.32 -4.28
N ARG A 131 -11.97 -1.21 -2.98
CA ARG A 131 -10.89 -1.31 -1.98
C ARG A 131 -10.19 -2.68 -2.00
N LEU A 132 -10.94 -3.76 -2.16
CA LEU A 132 -10.36 -5.09 -2.30
C LEU A 132 -9.54 -5.22 -3.58
N ALA A 133 -9.98 -4.61 -4.68
CA ALA A 133 -9.27 -4.62 -5.95
C ALA A 133 -7.94 -3.87 -5.87
N MET A 134 -7.89 -2.71 -5.23
CA MET A 134 -6.67 -1.92 -5.03
C MET A 134 -5.68 -2.62 -4.08
N ASN A 135 -6.18 -3.18 -3.01
CA ASN A 135 -5.37 -3.68 -1.90
C ASN A 135 -4.79 -5.08 -2.12
N THR A 136 -5.60 -5.97 -2.71
CA THR A 136 -5.23 -7.38 -2.82
C THR A 136 -3.95 -7.63 -3.62
N PRO A 137 -3.69 -6.95 -4.77
CA PRO A 137 -2.44 -7.11 -5.49
C PRO A 137 -1.22 -6.83 -4.62
N ILE A 138 -1.27 -5.78 -3.78
CA ILE A 138 -0.17 -5.34 -2.94
C ILE A 138 0.03 -6.28 -1.74
N GLN A 139 -1.02 -6.49 -0.95
CA GLN A 139 -0.95 -7.34 0.25
C GLN A 139 -0.75 -8.81 -0.10
N GLY A 140 -1.44 -9.28 -1.13
CA GLY A 140 -1.30 -10.64 -1.61
C GLY A 140 0.11 -10.92 -2.13
N SER A 141 0.72 -9.97 -2.85
CA SER A 141 2.11 -10.09 -3.31
C SER A 141 3.10 -10.10 -2.15
N ALA A 142 2.90 -9.26 -1.13
CA ALA A 142 3.71 -9.29 0.08
C ALA A 142 3.64 -10.66 0.78
N ALA A 143 2.44 -11.24 0.89
CA ALA A 143 2.25 -12.57 1.45
C ALA A 143 2.93 -13.66 0.62
N ASP A 144 2.89 -13.58 -0.71
CA ASP A 144 3.54 -14.53 -1.60
C ASP A 144 5.07 -14.46 -1.46
N ILE A 145 5.64 -13.26 -1.37
CA ILE A 145 7.07 -13.05 -1.14
C ILE A 145 7.52 -13.67 0.20
N ILE A 146 6.75 -13.43 1.27
CA ILE A 146 7.07 -13.99 2.60
C ILE A 146 7.00 -15.52 2.58
N LYS A 147 6.00 -16.11 1.94
CA LYS A 147 5.90 -17.58 1.82
C LYS A 147 7.12 -18.19 1.11
N LEU A 148 7.55 -17.57 0.01
CA LEU A 148 8.77 -18.01 -0.67
C LEU A 148 10.03 -17.83 0.19
N ALA A 149 10.14 -16.71 0.90
CA ALA A 149 11.25 -16.46 1.80
C ALA A 149 11.30 -17.51 2.93
N MET A 150 10.14 -17.86 3.52
CA MET A 150 10.05 -18.91 4.54
C MET A 150 10.57 -20.27 4.03
N VAL A 151 10.17 -20.67 2.83
CA VAL A 151 10.65 -21.91 2.20
C VAL A 151 12.15 -21.88 2.00
N LYS A 152 12.69 -20.77 1.47
CA LYS A 152 14.14 -20.60 1.27
C LYS A 152 14.91 -20.62 2.58
N VAL A 153 14.42 -19.92 3.61
CA VAL A 153 15.04 -19.92 4.96
C VAL A 153 15.03 -21.32 5.56
N TYR A 154 13.91 -22.03 5.49
CA TYR A 154 13.80 -23.39 5.99
C TYR A 154 14.82 -24.34 5.32
N ASN A 155 14.91 -24.29 3.98
CA ASN A 155 15.86 -25.10 3.24
C ASN A 155 17.31 -24.75 3.60
N ALA A 156 17.65 -23.46 3.70
CA ALA A 156 18.99 -23.01 4.06
C ALA A 156 19.39 -23.44 5.49
N ILE A 157 18.46 -23.45 6.45
CA ILE A 157 18.70 -23.98 7.80
C ILE A 157 19.07 -25.46 7.74
N LYS A 158 18.31 -26.25 6.97
CA LYS A 158 18.56 -27.69 6.79
C LYS A 158 19.90 -27.96 6.10
N GLU A 159 20.16 -27.32 4.97
CA GLU A 159 21.37 -27.50 4.16
C GLU A 159 22.66 -27.16 4.94
N ARG A 160 22.58 -26.14 5.79
CA ARG A 160 23.72 -25.71 6.63
C ARG A 160 23.83 -26.49 7.94
N GLY A 161 22.95 -27.42 8.24
CA GLY A 161 22.94 -28.21 9.47
C GLY A 161 22.77 -27.36 10.73
N LEU A 162 22.07 -26.22 10.62
CA LEU A 162 21.87 -25.33 11.77
C LEU A 162 20.89 -25.94 12.77
N LYS A 163 21.16 -25.71 14.07
CA LYS A 163 20.28 -26.18 15.15
C LYS A 163 19.03 -25.30 15.35
N SER A 164 18.92 -24.22 14.59
CA SER A 164 17.75 -23.31 14.60
C SER A 164 16.59 -23.93 13.81
N GLY A 165 15.36 -23.52 14.14
CA GLY A 165 14.15 -23.92 13.42
C GLY A 165 13.25 -22.72 13.14
N LEU A 166 12.56 -22.73 11.99
CA LEU A 166 11.50 -21.78 11.68
C LEU A 166 10.20 -22.30 12.31
N ILE A 167 9.66 -21.59 13.29
CA ILE A 167 8.44 -22.01 14.02
C ILE A 167 7.23 -21.27 13.47
N LEU A 168 7.28 -19.95 13.40
CA LEU A 168 6.16 -19.09 13.05
C LEU A 168 6.67 -17.77 12.46
N GLN A 169 5.93 -17.24 11.50
CA GLN A 169 6.06 -15.88 11.01
C GLN A 169 4.82 -15.08 11.41
N VAL A 170 5.03 -13.92 12.02
CA VAL A 170 3.98 -13.00 12.48
C VAL A 170 4.02 -11.72 11.66
#